data_6810a4a9b423bc5d5abe975152efadf4
#
_entry.id   6810a4a9b423bc5d5abe975152efadf4
#
_cell.length_a   1.000
_cell.length_b   1.000
_cell.length_c   1.000
_cell.angle_alpha   90.00
_cell.angle_beta   90.00
_cell.angle_gamma   90.00
#
_symmetry.space_group_name_H-M   'P 1'
#
loop_
_entity.id
_entity.type
_entity.pdbx_description
1 polymer ?
#
loop_
_entity_poly.entity_id
_entity_poly.type
_entity_poly.pdbx_seq_one_letter_code
_entity_poly.pdbx_strand_id
1 'polypeptide(L)'
;MSAGRLPIPQYAMALAYVASLRSEDPYRKVGAAALDFDNRVIGTAYNGLAPGYNPPPGFWDDRDSRQKFMLHAEINLCSLFRRGEAKLIATTTMPCTACMQTLCAYGIKEIYYGEVYHASDAEEIARIYNIKLEQITDFPVFDRIAPPI
;
A
#
# COMPACT_ATOMS: atom_id res chain seq x y z
N MET A 1 15.45 -15.10 -22.51
CA MET A 1 15.96 -14.46 -21.32
C MET A 1 15.38 -15.13 -20.08
N SER A 2 16.23 -15.46 -19.16
CA SER A 2 15.79 -16.11 -17.93
C SER A 2 14.95 -15.16 -17.08
N ALA A 3 13.80 -15.65 -16.61
CA ALA A 3 13.02 -14.94 -15.62
C ALA A 3 13.64 -15.16 -14.24
N GLY A 4 14.65 -14.39 -13.90
CA GLY A 4 15.26 -14.46 -12.60
C GLY A 4 14.26 -14.18 -11.47
N ARG A 5 14.72 -14.19 -10.22
CA ARG A 5 13.85 -13.86 -9.10
C ARG A 5 13.43 -12.39 -9.17
N LEU A 6 12.23 -12.09 -8.72
CA LEU A 6 11.73 -10.71 -8.70
C LEU A 6 12.63 -9.84 -7.80
N PRO A 7 12.97 -8.63 -8.25
CA PRO A 7 13.54 -7.64 -7.35
C PRO A 7 12.59 -7.35 -6.20
N ILE A 8 13.12 -6.98 -5.05
CA ILE A 8 12.33 -6.73 -3.85
C ILE A 8 11.22 -5.69 -4.08
N PRO A 9 11.47 -4.55 -4.75
CA PRO A 9 10.37 -3.59 -5.01
C PRO A 9 9.21 -4.19 -5.79
N GLN A 10 9.49 -4.98 -6.84
CA GLN A 10 8.46 -5.63 -7.64
C GLN A 10 7.72 -6.71 -6.84
N TYR A 11 8.43 -7.45 -6.00
CA TYR A 11 7.81 -8.43 -5.11
C TYR A 11 6.83 -7.74 -4.15
N ALA A 12 7.26 -6.67 -3.51
CA ALA A 12 6.41 -5.91 -2.59
C ALA A 12 5.19 -5.30 -3.31
N MET A 13 5.39 -4.77 -4.53
CA MET A 13 4.28 -4.22 -5.33
C MET A 13 3.27 -5.30 -5.71
N ALA A 14 3.74 -6.49 -6.07
CA ALA A 14 2.85 -7.61 -6.39
C ALA A 14 1.97 -7.97 -5.19
N LEU A 15 2.55 -8.03 -4.00
CA LEU A 15 1.80 -8.30 -2.77
C LEU A 15 0.76 -7.20 -2.51
N ALA A 16 1.13 -5.94 -2.72
CA ALA A 16 0.21 -4.83 -2.56
C ALA A 16 -0.99 -4.93 -3.52
N TYR A 17 -0.75 -5.28 -4.78
CA TYR A 17 -1.84 -5.45 -5.75
C TYR A 17 -2.74 -6.63 -5.41
N VAL A 18 -2.18 -7.74 -4.98
CA VAL A 18 -3.00 -8.87 -4.51
C VAL A 18 -3.86 -8.44 -3.32
N ALA A 19 -3.28 -7.72 -2.37
CA ALA A 19 -4.04 -7.22 -1.22
C ALA A 19 -5.19 -6.30 -1.65
N SER A 20 -4.98 -5.45 -2.65
CA SER A 20 -6.01 -4.52 -3.13
C SER A 20 -7.28 -5.23 -3.61
N LEU A 21 -7.16 -6.46 -4.07
CA LEU A 21 -8.32 -7.25 -4.53
C LEU A 21 -9.28 -7.61 -3.39
N ARG A 22 -8.86 -7.48 -2.16
CA ARG A 22 -9.70 -7.71 -0.99
C ARG A 22 -10.49 -6.47 -0.57
N SER A 23 -10.20 -5.30 -1.11
CA SER A 23 -10.92 -4.09 -0.76
C SER A 23 -12.40 -4.19 -1.17
N GLU A 24 -13.29 -3.82 -0.27
CA GLU A 24 -14.72 -3.77 -0.55
C GLU A 24 -15.18 -2.45 -1.18
N ASP A 25 -14.28 -1.47 -1.28
CA ASP A 25 -14.59 -0.19 -1.90
C ASP A 25 -14.87 -0.38 -3.39
N PRO A 26 -16.09 -0.06 -3.87
CA PRO A 26 -16.43 -0.24 -5.27
C PRO A 26 -15.80 0.80 -6.20
N TYR A 27 -15.28 1.90 -5.66
CA TYR A 27 -14.74 3.00 -6.45
C TYR A 27 -13.22 2.96 -6.55
N ARG A 28 -12.55 2.57 -5.47
CA ARG A 28 -11.09 2.59 -5.46
C ARG A 28 -10.54 1.52 -4.52
N LYS A 29 -9.78 0.59 -5.09
CA LYS A 29 -9.16 -0.49 -4.34
C LYS A 29 -7.67 -0.21 -4.22
N VAL A 30 -7.22 0.02 -2.99
CA VAL A 30 -5.81 0.28 -2.69
C VAL A 30 -5.27 -0.82 -1.80
N GLY A 31 -4.10 -1.31 -2.14
CA GLY A 31 -3.41 -2.32 -1.34
C GLY A 31 -2.03 -1.83 -0.95
N ALA A 32 -1.51 -2.38 0.12
CA ALA A 32 -0.18 -2.05 0.62
C ALA A 32 0.49 -3.27 1.21
N ALA A 33 1.82 -3.27 1.20
CA ALA A 33 2.65 -4.33 1.78
C ALA A 33 3.84 -3.73 2.50
N ALA A 34 4.29 -4.37 3.57
CA ALA A 34 5.44 -3.93 4.34
C ALA A 34 6.46 -5.05 4.46
N LEU A 35 7.74 -4.72 4.26
CA LEU A 35 8.86 -5.63 4.44
C LEU A 35 9.84 -5.05 5.47
N ASP A 36 10.47 -5.93 6.24
CA ASP A 36 11.47 -5.55 7.24
C ASP A 36 12.86 -5.36 6.61
N PHE A 37 13.87 -5.12 7.43
CA PHE A 37 15.25 -4.89 6.98
C PHE A 37 15.91 -6.15 6.43
N ASP A 38 15.34 -7.32 6.65
CA ASP A 38 15.78 -8.59 6.06
C ASP A 38 14.94 -9.00 4.84
N ASN A 39 14.12 -8.06 4.33
CA ASN A 39 13.23 -8.27 3.18
C ASN A 39 12.16 -9.34 3.43
N ARG A 40 11.76 -9.51 4.69
CA ARG A 40 10.66 -10.40 5.05
C ARG A 40 9.37 -9.64 5.09
N VAL A 41 8.29 -10.27 4.65
CA VAL A 41 6.96 -9.65 4.66
C VAL A 41 6.46 -9.56 6.10
N ILE A 42 6.22 -8.34 6.57
CA ILE A 42 5.63 -8.09 7.88
C ILE A 42 4.11 -8.19 7.79
N GLY A 43 3.54 -7.67 6.70
CA GLY A 43 2.11 -7.72 6.52
C GLY A 43 1.67 -7.10 5.21
N THR A 44 0.40 -7.32 4.90
CA THR A 44 -0.31 -6.70 3.79
C THR A 44 -1.60 -6.10 4.32
N ALA A 45 -2.11 -5.08 3.65
CA ALA A 45 -3.35 -4.42 4.03
C ALA A 45 -4.01 -3.82 2.79
N TYR A 46 -5.27 -3.45 2.94
CA TYR A 46 -6.05 -2.79 1.89
C TYR A 46 -6.96 -1.75 2.54
N ASN A 47 -7.46 -0.82 1.74
CA ASN A 47 -8.38 0.19 2.24
C ASN A 47 -9.73 -0.45 2.56
N GLY A 48 -10.35 -0.03 3.65
CA GLY A 48 -11.60 -0.61 4.08
C GLY A 48 -12.10 -0.05 5.40
N LEU A 49 -13.21 -0.58 5.83
CA LEU A 49 -13.82 -0.23 7.11
C LEU A 49 -13.09 -0.95 8.25
N ALA A 50 -13.06 -0.32 9.41
CA ALA A 50 -12.53 -0.97 10.60
C ALA A 50 -13.34 -2.24 10.91
N PRO A 51 -12.69 -3.31 11.39
CA PRO A 51 -13.41 -4.52 11.77
C PRO A 51 -14.53 -4.24 12.77
N GLY A 52 -15.67 -4.85 12.56
CA GLY A 52 -16.82 -4.70 13.44
C GLY A 52 -17.83 -3.65 13.00
N TYR A 53 -17.51 -2.82 12.00
CA TYR A 53 -18.48 -1.89 11.46
C TYR A 53 -19.28 -2.54 10.34
N ASN A 54 -20.59 -2.58 10.50
CA ASN A 54 -21.52 -3.06 9.49
C ASN A 54 -22.25 -1.84 8.90
N PRO A 55 -21.86 -1.38 7.70
CA PRO A 55 -22.40 -0.14 7.18
C PRO A 55 -23.87 -0.26 6.80
N PRO A 56 -24.64 0.84 6.95
CA PRO A 56 -26.06 0.85 6.56
C PRO A 56 -26.22 0.82 5.04
N PRO A 57 -27.43 0.47 4.53
CA PRO A 57 -27.71 0.57 3.11
C PRO A 57 -27.41 1.98 2.58
N GLY A 58 -26.85 2.04 1.37
CA GLY A 58 -26.49 3.34 0.76
C GLY A 58 -25.16 3.92 1.19
N PHE A 59 -24.46 3.28 2.13
CA PHE A 59 -23.17 3.77 2.61
C PHE A 59 -22.18 4.04 1.46
N TRP A 60 -22.07 3.09 0.52
CA TRP A 60 -21.08 3.18 -0.56
C TRP A 60 -21.42 4.28 -1.58
N ASP A 61 -22.65 4.73 -1.63
CA ASP A 61 -23.07 5.81 -2.52
C ASP A 61 -22.90 7.19 -1.89
N ASP A 62 -22.59 7.25 -0.61
CA ASP A 62 -22.39 8.52 0.11
C ASP A 62 -20.92 8.80 0.33
N ARG A 63 -20.38 9.74 -0.44
CA ARG A 63 -18.97 10.11 -0.36
C ARG A 63 -18.55 10.57 1.04
N ASP A 64 -19.39 11.34 1.72
CA ASP A 64 -19.08 11.85 3.05
C ASP A 64 -18.94 10.71 4.05
N SER A 65 -19.81 9.71 3.98
CA SER A 65 -19.74 8.52 4.82
C SER A 65 -18.46 7.74 4.53
N ARG A 66 -18.10 7.56 3.26
CA ARG A 66 -16.87 6.86 2.90
C ARG A 66 -15.65 7.59 3.45
N GLN A 67 -15.56 8.89 3.28
CA GLN A 67 -14.44 9.69 3.78
C GLN A 67 -14.31 9.62 5.30
N LYS A 68 -15.44 9.50 5.99
CA LYS A 68 -15.47 9.46 7.44
C LYS A 68 -15.03 8.12 8.02
N PHE A 69 -15.39 7.01 7.37
CA PHE A 69 -15.24 5.68 7.96
C PHE A 69 -14.20 4.79 7.28
N MET A 70 -13.79 5.11 6.05
CA MET A 70 -12.80 4.30 5.34
C MET A 70 -11.40 4.56 5.87
N LEU A 71 -10.71 3.48 6.21
CA LEU A 71 -9.30 3.54 6.55
C LEU A 71 -8.47 3.36 5.29
N HIS A 72 -7.42 4.14 5.13
CA HIS A 72 -6.49 3.98 4.03
C HIS A 72 -5.66 2.71 4.23
N ALA A 73 -5.22 2.10 3.12
CA ALA A 73 -4.43 0.88 3.16
C ALA A 73 -3.16 1.04 4.00
N GLU A 74 -2.49 2.19 3.90
CA GLU A 74 -1.26 2.47 4.63
C GLU A 74 -1.50 2.52 6.14
N ILE A 75 -2.63 3.10 6.56
CA ILE A 75 -3.00 3.17 7.98
C ILE A 75 -3.30 1.77 8.52
N ASN A 76 -4.08 0.98 7.76
CA ASN A 76 -4.34 -0.41 8.12
C ASN A 76 -3.04 -1.21 8.22
N LEU A 77 -2.12 -0.96 7.30
CA LEU A 77 -0.81 -1.62 7.29
C LEU A 77 -0.01 -1.30 8.56
N CYS A 78 0.02 -0.03 8.96
CA CYS A 78 0.75 0.41 10.14
C CYS A 78 0.25 -0.23 11.44
N SER A 79 -0.98 -0.73 11.46
CA SER A 79 -1.50 -1.44 12.63
C SER A 79 -0.82 -2.80 12.85
N LEU A 80 -0.05 -3.29 11.89
CA LEU A 80 0.55 -4.64 11.92
C LEU A 80 1.99 -4.65 12.41
N PHE A 81 2.61 -3.49 12.61
CA PHE A 81 4.00 -3.43 13.04
C PHE A 81 4.27 -2.19 13.89
N ARG A 82 5.41 -2.20 14.54
CA ARG A 82 5.87 -1.10 15.38
C ARG A 82 6.77 -0.16 14.62
N ARG A 83 6.92 1.06 15.15
CA ARG A 83 7.87 2.02 14.62
C ARG A 83 9.27 1.40 14.53
N GLY A 84 9.91 1.54 13.37
CA GLY A 84 11.28 1.05 13.13
C GLY A 84 11.38 -0.40 12.68
N GLU A 85 10.28 -1.17 12.67
CA GLU A 85 10.30 -2.55 12.21
C GLU A 85 10.30 -2.68 10.69
N ALA A 86 9.56 -1.82 9.99
CA ALA A 86 9.44 -1.89 8.54
C ALA A 86 10.49 -1.01 7.88
N LYS A 87 11.18 -1.55 6.90
CA LYS A 87 12.13 -0.82 6.06
C LYS A 87 11.42 -0.16 4.89
N LEU A 88 10.57 -0.93 4.21
CA LEU A 88 9.93 -0.47 2.98
C LEU A 88 8.44 -0.75 3.00
N ILE A 89 7.73 0.12 2.29
CA ILE A 89 6.30 0.00 2.02
C ILE A 89 6.10 0.03 0.51
N ALA A 90 5.25 -0.86 0.02
CA ALA A 90 4.73 -0.77 -1.34
C ALA A 90 3.23 -0.49 -1.27
N THR A 91 2.74 0.38 -2.13
CA THR A 91 1.32 0.73 -2.17
C THR A 91 0.88 0.89 -3.62
N THR A 92 -0.31 0.44 -3.95
CA THR A 92 -0.81 0.48 -5.33
C THR A 92 -1.04 1.91 -5.82
N THR A 93 -1.30 2.84 -4.90
CA THR A 93 -1.44 4.27 -5.18
C THR A 93 -0.49 5.06 -4.28
N MET A 94 0.12 6.11 -4.82
CA MET A 94 0.98 7.00 -4.03
C MET A 94 0.27 7.43 -2.74
N PRO A 95 0.93 7.35 -1.57
CA PRO A 95 0.31 7.75 -0.32
C PRO A 95 -0.16 9.21 -0.35
N CYS A 96 -1.32 9.49 0.23
CA CYS A 96 -1.77 10.86 0.43
C CYS A 96 -0.87 11.56 1.46
N THR A 97 -1.00 12.86 1.57
CA THR A 97 -0.17 13.66 2.47
C THR A 97 -0.20 13.15 3.91
N ALA A 98 -1.39 12.85 4.44
CA ALA A 98 -1.54 12.35 5.81
C ALA A 98 -0.90 10.98 6.00
N CYS A 99 -1.11 10.06 5.04
CA CYS A 99 -0.48 8.74 5.09
C CYS A 99 1.03 8.85 5.00
N MET A 100 1.54 9.75 4.15
CA MET A 100 2.98 9.95 4.01
C MET A 100 3.60 10.43 5.33
N GLN A 101 2.95 11.34 6.03
CA GLN A 101 3.40 11.80 7.35
C GLN A 101 3.41 10.65 8.36
N THR A 102 2.38 9.81 8.34
CA THR A 102 2.31 8.64 9.20
C THR A 102 3.46 7.68 8.93
N LEU A 103 3.75 7.39 7.65
CA LEU A 103 4.86 6.52 7.27
C LEU A 103 6.19 7.08 7.74
N CYS A 104 6.38 8.40 7.66
CA CYS A 104 7.57 9.05 8.21
C CYS A 104 7.70 8.82 9.71
N ALA A 105 6.59 8.96 10.45
CA ALA A 105 6.57 8.73 11.89
C ALA A 105 6.93 7.28 12.25
N TYR A 106 6.61 6.32 11.40
CA TYR A 106 6.96 4.91 11.58
C TYR A 106 8.40 4.59 11.18
N GLY A 107 9.14 5.56 10.62
CA GLY A 107 10.55 5.37 10.30
C GLY A 107 10.80 4.63 8.99
N ILE A 108 9.83 4.65 8.07
CA ILE A 108 9.97 4.00 6.77
C ILE A 108 11.09 4.66 5.95
N LYS A 109 11.91 3.85 5.30
CA LYS A 109 13.06 4.33 4.51
C LYS A 109 12.81 4.36 3.02
N GLU A 110 11.96 3.47 2.52
CA GLU A 110 11.67 3.32 1.09
C GLU A 110 10.19 3.14 0.89
N ILE A 111 9.64 3.85 -0.09
CA ILE A 111 8.24 3.74 -0.49
C ILE A 111 8.18 3.55 -1.99
N TYR A 112 7.49 2.50 -2.41
CA TYR A 112 7.25 2.18 -3.81
C TYR A 112 5.76 2.27 -4.08
N TYR A 113 5.37 2.87 -5.21
CA TYR A 113 3.96 3.05 -5.54
C TYR A 113 3.69 2.74 -7.00
N GLY A 114 2.43 2.39 -7.30
CA GLY A 114 2.00 2.08 -8.66
C GLY A 114 1.47 3.31 -9.38
N GLU A 115 0.35 3.86 -8.91
CA GLU A 115 -0.30 5.01 -9.53
C GLU A 115 0.08 6.31 -8.84
N VAL A 116 0.29 7.37 -9.64
CA VAL A 116 0.54 8.71 -9.12
C VAL A 116 -0.74 9.28 -8.52
N TYR A 117 -0.62 9.97 -7.39
CA TYR A 117 -1.70 10.75 -6.81
C TYR A 117 -1.30 12.22 -6.79
N HIS A 118 -1.82 12.98 -7.76
CA HIS A 118 -1.39 14.37 -7.99
C HIS A 118 -1.74 15.33 -6.86
N ALA A 119 -2.75 15.02 -6.04
CA ALA A 119 -3.13 15.86 -4.90
C ALA A 119 -2.26 15.62 -3.66
N SER A 120 -1.30 14.69 -3.73
CA SER A 120 -0.44 14.34 -2.60
C SER A 120 0.83 15.18 -2.59
N ASP A 121 1.27 15.55 -1.39
CA ASP A 121 2.57 16.19 -1.15
C ASP A 121 3.67 15.16 -0.83
N ALA A 122 3.47 13.89 -1.23
CA ALA A 122 4.38 12.81 -0.90
C ALA A 122 5.81 13.06 -1.37
N GLU A 123 6.00 13.63 -2.56
CA GLU A 123 7.34 13.91 -3.11
C GLU A 123 8.09 14.94 -2.26
N GLU A 124 7.42 16.02 -1.85
CA GLU A 124 8.00 17.02 -0.99
C GLU A 124 8.39 16.45 0.36
N ILE A 125 7.49 15.69 0.96
CA ILE A 125 7.71 15.05 2.27
C ILE A 125 8.87 14.06 2.19
N ALA A 126 8.94 13.26 1.12
CA ALA A 126 10.01 12.29 0.91
C ALA A 126 11.38 12.99 0.86
N ARG A 127 11.47 14.13 0.17
CA ARG A 127 12.71 14.90 0.10
C ARG A 127 13.14 15.40 1.48
N ILE A 128 12.21 15.96 2.25
CA ILE A 128 12.49 16.51 3.58
C ILE A 128 13.02 15.43 4.52
N TYR A 129 12.41 14.26 4.51
CA TYR A 129 12.77 13.16 5.41
C TYR A 129 13.76 12.16 4.81
N ASN A 130 14.27 12.46 3.60
CA ASN A 130 15.23 11.61 2.90
C ASN A 130 14.72 10.17 2.72
N ILE A 131 13.47 10.04 2.31
CA ILE A 131 12.83 8.76 2.01
C ILE A 131 12.92 8.52 0.51
N LYS A 132 13.32 7.31 0.10
CA LYS A 132 13.27 6.92 -1.30
C LYS A 132 11.82 6.71 -1.70
N LEU A 133 11.33 7.47 -2.67
CA LEU A 133 9.97 7.36 -3.21
C LEU A 133 10.07 7.10 -4.69
N GLU A 134 9.64 5.92 -5.13
CA GLU A 134 9.83 5.47 -6.51
C GLU A 134 8.58 4.81 -7.06
N GLN A 135 8.22 5.17 -8.29
CA GLN A 135 7.12 4.53 -9.01
C GLN A 135 7.58 3.21 -9.63
N ILE A 136 6.81 2.16 -9.42
CA ILE A 136 7.05 0.84 -10.02
C ILE A 136 5.84 0.48 -10.87
N THR A 137 6.05 0.39 -12.19
CA THR A 137 5.00 0.03 -13.13
C THR A 137 5.24 -1.32 -13.80
N ASP A 138 6.45 -1.85 -13.69
CA ASP A 138 6.84 -3.12 -14.31
C ASP A 138 6.98 -4.20 -13.25
N PHE A 139 5.94 -5.02 -13.10
CA PHE A 139 5.94 -6.17 -12.20
C PHE A 139 5.06 -7.29 -12.79
N PRO A 140 5.52 -7.96 -13.85
CA PRO A 140 4.71 -8.93 -14.60
C PRO A 140 4.52 -10.25 -13.83
N VAL A 141 3.94 -10.16 -12.65
CA VAL A 141 3.90 -11.27 -11.70
C VAL A 141 2.96 -12.38 -12.15
N PHE A 142 1.77 -11.99 -12.61
CA PHE A 142 0.74 -12.99 -12.93
C PHE A 142 1.12 -13.85 -14.13
N ASP A 143 1.88 -13.28 -15.06
CA ASP A 143 2.39 -14.00 -16.22
C ASP A 143 3.48 -15.03 -15.86
N ARG A 144 4.06 -14.89 -14.67
CA ARG A 144 5.18 -15.71 -14.20
C ARG A 144 4.78 -16.79 -13.21
N ILE A 145 3.53 -16.76 -12.76
CA ILE A 145 3.01 -17.78 -11.85
C ILE A 145 2.70 -19.04 -12.66
N ALA A 146 3.27 -20.17 -12.25
CA ALA A 146 3.03 -21.43 -12.93
C ALA A 146 1.54 -21.79 -12.83
N PRO A 147 0.93 -22.29 -13.91
CA PRO A 147 -0.46 -22.71 -13.85
C PRO A 147 -0.63 -23.91 -12.90
N PRO A 148 -1.80 -24.07 -12.29
CA PRO A 148 -2.07 -25.22 -11.46
C PRO A 148 -1.99 -26.52 -12.28
N ILE A 149 -1.51 -27.54 -11.65
CA ILE A 149 -1.37 -28.88 -12.26
C ILE A 149 -2.69 -29.64 -12.18
#